data_ed3189133a7abdf74de7b59702b22abb
#
_entry.id   ed3189133a7abdf74de7b59702b22abb
#
_cell.length_a   1.000
_cell.length_b   1.000
_cell.length_c   1.000
_cell.angle_alpha   90.00
_cell.angle_beta   90.00
_cell.angle_gamma   90.00
#
_symmetry.space_group_name_H-M   'P 1'
#
loop_
_entity.id
_entity.type
_entity.pdbx_description
1 polymer ?
#
loop_
_entity_poly.entity_id
_entity_poly.type
_entity_poly.pdbx_seq_one_letter_code
_entity_poly.pdbx_strand_id
1 'polypeptide(L)'
;LKIGYDSLYPIQEQAISNGLLRGENLLITSPTASGKTLIAIMAALKKMEKKEKVIYMTPLRSLATEKYHDFLELNSINFISNNKNLATVTKNIDFEKKSLAKKKKGGDRKKSFIVKLAMGNYDSPGNDLLNADIVILTNEKLDALIRNDSELLSNVGLFVIDEIHLMGDKDRGPTLEMMITKIKRFYQEAQILALSATVSNSKDIAEWLNCKLIENNWRPTELLEGVYD
;
A
#
# COMPACT_ATOMS: atom_id res chain seq x y z
N LEU A 1 13.23 11.09 -3.08
CA LEU A 1 11.79 11.37 -3.08
C LEU A 1 11.55 12.70 -2.36
N LYS A 2 11.27 13.78 -3.09
CA LYS A 2 10.82 15.03 -2.47
C LYS A 2 9.29 14.97 -2.38
N ILE A 3 8.79 14.33 -1.33
CA ILE A 3 7.34 14.22 -1.05
C ILE A 3 6.92 15.27 -0.01
N GLY A 4 7.56 16.43 0.04
CA GLY A 4 7.15 17.51 0.96
C GLY A 4 7.41 17.25 2.45
N TYR A 5 8.16 16.21 2.80
CA TYR A 5 8.62 15.93 4.16
C TYR A 5 10.08 16.33 4.29
N ASP A 6 10.41 17.10 5.31
CA ASP A 6 11.77 17.57 5.57
C ASP A 6 12.68 16.46 6.14
N SER A 7 12.09 15.47 6.81
CA SER A 7 12.78 14.31 7.40
C SER A 7 11.88 13.08 7.42
N LEU A 8 12.48 11.91 7.48
CA LEU A 8 11.77 10.65 7.70
C LEU A 8 11.51 10.45 9.20
N TYR A 9 10.42 9.77 9.48
CA TYR A 9 10.16 9.32 10.85
C TYR A 9 11.05 8.12 11.20
N PRO A 10 11.37 7.89 12.49
CA PRO A 10 12.30 6.82 12.91
C PRO A 10 11.92 5.44 12.35
N ILE A 11 10.64 5.10 12.31
CA ILE A 11 10.17 3.82 11.77
C ILE A 11 10.42 3.69 10.25
N GLN A 12 10.39 4.79 9.52
CA GLN A 12 10.64 4.83 8.08
C GLN A 12 12.12 4.63 7.78
N GLU A 13 13.01 5.27 8.57
CA GLU A 13 14.46 5.08 8.46
C GLU A 13 14.84 3.63 8.81
N GLN A 14 14.26 3.07 9.87
CA GLN A 14 14.45 1.67 10.24
C GLN A 14 13.98 0.71 9.14
N ALA A 15 12.85 0.97 8.50
CA ALA A 15 12.38 0.15 7.40
C ALA A 15 13.36 0.16 6.21
N ILE A 16 13.87 1.32 5.83
CA ILE A 16 14.84 1.45 4.74
C ILE A 16 16.14 0.73 5.09
N SER A 17 16.68 0.94 6.29
CA SER A 17 17.95 0.32 6.73
C SER A 17 17.85 -1.21 6.81
N ASN A 18 16.67 -1.75 7.17
CA ASN A 18 16.40 -3.17 7.24
C ASN A 18 16.05 -3.81 5.88
N GLY A 19 16.09 -3.05 4.79
CA GLY A 19 16.03 -3.62 3.45
C GLY A 19 14.71 -3.45 2.71
N LEU A 20 13.84 -2.54 3.14
CA LEU A 20 12.58 -2.22 2.44
C LEU A 20 12.77 -2.08 0.93
N LEU A 21 13.75 -1.29 0.52
CA LEU A 21 14.02 -0.98 -0.89
C LEU A 21 14.88 -2.06 -1.59
N ARG A 22 15.42 -3.02 -0.84
CA ARG A 22 16.15 -4.19 -1.39
C ARG A 22 15.24 -5.40 -1.63
N GLY A 23 13.97 -5.33 -1.20
CA GLY A 23 12.99 -6.39 -1.38
C GLY A 23 12.93 -7.38 -0.20
N GLU A 24 13.50 -7.02 0.96
CA GLU A 24 13.37 -7.84 2.16
C GLU A 24 11.93 -7.86 2.67
N ASN A 25 11.49 -9.02 3.14
CA ASN A 25 10.20 -9.16 3.81
C ASN A 25 10.24 -8.50 5.18
N LEU A 26 9.31 -7.60 5.45
CA LEU A 26 9.27 -6.83 6.69
C LEU A 26 7.89 -6.92 7.36
N LEU A 27 7.89 -7.10 8.67
CA LEU A 27 6.74 -6.82 9.53
C LEU A 27 7.02 -5.54 10.31
N ILE A 28 6.17 -4.55 10.14
CA ILE A 28 6.31 -3.24 10.79
C ILE A 28 5.19 -3.07 11.79
N THR A 29 5.54 -2.97 13.06
CA THR A 29 4.59 -2.72 14.14
C THR A 29 4.85 -1.34 14.74
N SER A 30 3.83 -0.51 14.73
CA SER A 30 3.90 0.83 15.31
C SER A 30 2.52 1.42 15.53
N PRO A 31 2.37 2.42 16.40
CA PRO A 31 1.11 3.08 16.65
C PRO A 31 0.48 3.66 15.37
N THR A 32 -0.81 3.96 15.44
CA THR A 32 -1.52 4.70 14.39
C THR A 32 -0.84 6.06 14.17
N ALA A 33 -0.91 6.60 12.95
CA ALA A 33 -0.29 7.86 12.55
C ALA A 33 1.25 7.91 12.60
N SER A 34 1.95 6.78 12.81
CA SER A 34 3.42 6.71 12.79
C SER A 34 4.05 6.77 11.38
N GLY A 35 3.22 6.86 10.32
CA GLY A 35 3.70 6.99 8.95
C GLY A 35 3.90 5.65 8.21
N LYS A 36 3.25 4.57 8.62
CA LYS A 36 3.28 3.25 7.96
C LYS A 36 2.89 3.31 6.47
N THR A 37 1.90 4.13 6.13
CA THR A 37 1.46 4.30 4.73
C THR A 37 2.61 4.78 3.83
N LEU A 38 3.45 5.71 4.30
CA LEU A 38 4.60 6.17 3.52
C LEU A 38 5.63 5.06 3.28
N ILE A 39 5.79 4.13 4.23
CA ILE A 39 6.66 2.95 4.05
C ILE A 39 6.15 2.08 2.91
N ALA A 40 4.84 1.80 2.87
CA ALA A 40 4.22 1.04 1.78
C ALA A 40 4.37 1.75 0.43
N ILE A 41 4.20 3.06 0.41
CA ILE A 41 4.39 3.89 -0.78
C ILE A 41 5.83 3.79 -1.30
N MET A 42 6.84 3.91 -0.43
CA MET A 42 8.24 3.80 -0.82
C MET A 42 8.56 2.42 -1.42
N ALA A 43 8.06 1.35 -0.82
CA ALA A 43 8.21 0.00 -1.36
C ALA A 43 7.52 -0.16 -2.71
N ALA A 44 6.29 0.34 -2.84
CA ALA A 44 5.52 0.30 -4.08
C ALA A 44 6.24 1.03 -5.23
N LEU A 45 6.69 2.26 -5.00
CA LEU A 45 7.44 3.03 -5.99
C LEU A 45 8.70 2.30 -6.45
N LYS A 46 9.39 1.61 -5.53
CA LYS A 46 10.58 0.84 -5.87
C LYS A 46 10.29 -0.36 -6.76
N LYS A 47 9.17 -1.04 -6.55
CA LYS A 47 8.73 -2.16 -7.40
C LYS A 47 8.30 -1.69 -8.78
N MET A 48 7.60 -0.57 -8.85
CA MET A 48 7.19 0.01 -10.14
C MET A 48 8.38 0.43 -11.02
N GLU A 49 9.53 0.80 -10.45
CA GLU A 49 10.76 1.01 -11.23
C GLU A 49 11.15 -0.24 -12.03
N LYS A 50 10.85 -1.42 -11.51
CA LYS A 50 11.08 -2.72 -12.16
C LYS A 50 9.91 -3.19 -13.02
N LYS A 51 8.83 -2.39 -13.13
CA LYS A 51 7.56 -2.74 -13.77
C LYS A 51 6.85 -3.93 -13.13
N GLU A 52 7.11 -4.17 -11.86
CA GLU A 52 6.40 -5.16 -11.05
C GLU A 52 5.12 -4.55 -10.48
N LYS A 53 4.06 -5.34 -10.39
CA LYS A 53 2.77 -4.91 -9.81
C LYS A 53 2.82 -4.93 -8.29
N VAL A 54 2.00 -4.09 -7.70
CA VAL A 54 1.80 -3.99 -6.26
C VAL A 54 0.36 -4.32 -5.91
N ILE A 55 0.18 -5.23 -5.00
CA ILE A 55 -1.11 -5.55 -4.39
C ILE A 55 -1.12 -5.00 -2.96
N TYR A 56 -2.02 -4.08 -2.69
CA TYR A 56 -2.25 -3.52 -1.36
C TYR A 56 -3.56 -4.08 -0.81
N MET A 57 -3.48 -4.95 0.17
CA MET A 57 -4.64 -5.58 0.77
C MET A 57 -4.99 -4.98 2.12
N THR A 58 -6.27 -4.72 2.32
CA THR A 58 -6.82 -4.20 3.58
C THR A 58 -8.03 -5.02 4.02
N PRO A 59 -8.32 -5.08 5.33
CA PRO A 59 -9.44 -5.86 5.84
C PRO A 59 -10.80 -5.17 5.64
N LEU A 60 -10.82 -3.87 5.36
CA LEU A 60 -12.04 -3.06 5.30
C LEU A 60 -12.13 -2.24 4.02
N ARG A 61 -13.34 -2.13 3.46
CA ARG A 61 -13.61 -1.30 2.28
C ARG A 61 -13.30 0.18 2.50
N SER A 62 -13.59 0.72 3.69
CA SER A 62 -13.28 2.11 4.04
C SER A 62 -11.77 2.38 3.99
N LEU A 63 -10.96 1.47 4.56
CA LEU A 63 -9.50 1.56 4.50
C LEU A 63 -8.98 1.43 3.07
N ALA A 64 -9.55 0.53 2.26
CA ALA A 64 -9.18 0.42 0.85
C ALA A 64 -9.42 1.74 0.09
N THR A 65 -10.54 2.40 0.35
CA THR A 65 -10.86 3.70 -0.25
C THR A 65 -9.89 4.78 0.22
N GLU A 66 -9.58 4.84 1.52
CA GLU A 66 -8.59 5.76 2.09
C GLU A 66 -7.23 5.59 1.42
N LYS A 67 -6.71 4.36 1.37
CA LYS A 67 -5.42 4.07 0.74
C LYS A 67 -5.41 4.38 -0.77
N TYR A 68 -6.51 4.16 -1.44
CA TYR A 68 -6.66 4.56 -2.83
C TYR A 68 -6.48 6.07 -3.02
N HIS A 69 -7.08 6.88 -2.15
CA HIS A 69 -6.90 8.34 -2.18
C HIS A 69 -5.46 8.75 -1.82
N ASP A 70 -4.83 8.11 -0.83
CA ASP A 70 -3.42 8.37 -0.47
C ASP A 70 -2.50 8.18 -1.68
N PHE A 71 -2.68 7.10 -2.45
CA PHE A 71 -1.89 6.83 -3.65
C PHE A 71 -2.22 7.77 -4.82
N LEU A 72 -3.47 8.18 -4.99
CA LEU A 72 -3.86 9.16 -6.02
C LEU A 72 -3.27 10.54 -5.73
N GLU A 73 -3.29 10.99 -4.49
CA GLU A 73 -2.69 12.24 -4.07
C GLU A 73 -1.19 12.25 -4.36
N LEU A 74 -0.51 11.15 -4.05
CA LEU A 74 0.91 10.98 -4.37
C LEU A 74 1.20 11.05 -5.86
N ASN A 75 0.35 10.47 -6.69
CA ASN A 75 0.48 10.52 -8.13
C ASN A 75 0.36 11.97 -8.65
N SER A 76 -0.53 12.76 -8.05
CA SER A 76 -0.68 14.19 -8.37
C SER A 76 0.55 15.00 -7.95
N ILE A 77 1.15 14.73 -6.77
CA ILE A 77 2.37 15.39 -6.30
C ILE A 77 3.57 15.08 -7.20
N ASN A 78 3.73 13.83 -7.63
CA ASN A 78 4.78 13.47 -8.60
C ASN A 78 4.61 14.18 -9.95
N PHE A 79 3.37 14.38 -10.36
CA PHE A 79 3.05 15.17 -11.56
C PHE A 79 3.46 16.64 -11.41
N ILE A 80 3.32 17.20 -10.21
CA ILE A 80 3.65 18.60 -9.89
C ILE A 80 5.16 18.82 -9.78
N SER A 81 5.87 17.93 -9.07
CA SER A 81 7.32 18.07 -8.85
C SER A 81 8.15 18.02 -10.14
N ASN A 82 7.61 17.37 -11.19
CA ASN A 82 8.21 17.33 -12.51
C ASN A 82 7.83 18.52 -13.41
N ASN A 83 6.86 19.36 -13.00
CA ASN A 83 6.47 20.59 -13.67
C ASN A 83 6.93 21.81 -12.85
N LYS A 84 7.99 22.48 -13.27
CA LYS A 84 8.59 23.65 -12.59
C LYS A 84 7.69 24.92 -12.50
N ASN A 85 6.40 24.84 -12.77
CA ASN A 85 5.48 25.99 -12.67
C ASN A 85 4.45 25.77 -11.55
N LEU A 86 4.80 26.21 -10.36
CA LEU A 86 4.02 26.09 -9.11
C LEU A 86 2.67 26.86 -9.14
N ALA A 87 2.48 27.78 -10.09
CA ALA A 87 1.33 28.68 -10.10
C ALA A 87 0.02 28.06 -10.67
N THR A 88 0.08 26.85 -11.23
CA THR A 88 -1.08 26.21 -11.89
C THR A 88 -1.80 25.20 -10.98
N VAL A 89 -1.22 24.91 -9.80
CA VAL A 89 -1.63 23.78 -8.96
C VAL A 89 -2.91 24.03 -8.18
N THR A 90 -3.14 25.26 -7.72
CA THR A 90 -4.32 25.59 -6.94
C THR A 90 -5.63 25.65 -7.74
N LYS A 91 -5.55 25.67 -9.07
CA LYS A 91 -6.73 25.67 -9.96
C LYS A 91 -7.17 24.30 -10.46
N ASN A 92 -6.38 23.24 -10.25
CA ASN A 92 -6.66 21.93 -10.85
C ASN A 92 -7.40 20.95 -9.92
N ILE A 93 -7.53 21.24 -8.62
CA ILE A 93 -8.32 20.40 -7.71
C ILE A 93 -9.83 20.41 -8.07
N ASP A 94 -10.30 21.51 -8.68
CA ASP A 94 -11.68 21.58 -9.19
C ASP A 94 -11.89 21.02 -10.61
N PHE A 95 -10.81 20.63 -11.31
CA PHE A 95 -10.86 20.23 -12.71
C PHE A 95 -10.99 18.71 -12.93
N GLU A 96 -10.73 17.87 -11.93
CA GLU A 96 -10.81 16.40 -12.08
C GLU A 96 -12.23 15.87 -12.30
N LYS A 97 -13.26 16.67 -12.04
CA LYS A 97 -14.65 16.31 -12.39
C LYS A 97 -15.00 16.44 -13.87
N LYS A 98 -14.15 17.00 -14.72
CA LYS A 98 -14.47 17.32 -16.12
C LYS A 98 -13.49 16.85 -17.20
N SER A 99 -12.39 16.17 -16.91
CA SER A 99 -11.38 15.88 -17.94
C SER A 99 -11.12 14.41 -18.26
N LEU A 100 -12.15 13.57 -18.23
CA LEU A 100 -12.12 12.23 -18.86
C LEU A 100 -12.15 12.28 -20.41
N ALA A 101 -12.00 13.43 -21.01
CA ALA A 101 -12.02 13.56 -22.47
C ALA A 101 -11.03 14.62 -22.95
N LYS A 102 -9.76 14.22 -23.20
CA LYS A 102 -9.00 14.65 -24.39
C LYS A 102 -7.56 14.14 -24.35
N LYS A 103 -7.28 13.08 -25.13
CA LYS A 103 -5.93 12.69 -25.55
C LYS A 103 -5.26 13.88 -26.24
N LYS A 104 -4.11 14.37 -25.75
CA LYS A 104 -3.17 15.18 -26.54
C LYS A 104 -1.91 14.35 -26.80
N LYS A 105 -1.60 14.23 -28.08
CA LYS A 105 -0.36 13.65 -28.63
C LYS A 105 0.83 14.56 -28.32
N GLY A 106 1.96 13.95 -27.95
CA GLY A 106 3.31 14.48 -28.11
C GLY A 106 3.85 15.28 -26.92
N GLY A 107 4.78 14.71 -26.19
CA GLY A 107 5.58 15.33 -25.14
C GLY A 107 6.02 14.29 -24.11
N ASP A 108 7.25 14.35 -23.64
CA ASP A 108 7.90 13.44 -22.71
C ASP A 108 6.93 12.69 -21.78
N ARG A 109 6.92 11.36 -21.86
CA ARG A 109 6.05 10.49 -21.06
C ARG A 109 6.40 10.64 -19.59
N LYS A 110 5.69 11.54 -18.91
CA LYS A 110 5.69 11.63 -17.46
C LYS A 110 5.28 10.28 -16.90
N LYS A 111 6.08 9.73 -16.00
CA LYS A 111 5.79 8.49 -15.30
C LYS A 111 4.65 8.72 -14.30
N SER A 112 3.41 8.75 -14.76
CA SER A 112 2.24 8.55 -13.92
C SER A 112 2.00 7.05 -13.77
N PHE A 113 1.68 6.59 -12.58
CA PHE A 113 1.31 5.20 -12.35
C PHE A 113 -0.22 5.06 -12.24
N ILE A 114 -0.70 3.89 -12.58
CA ILE A 114 -2.14 3.59 -12.59
C ILE A 114 -2.49 2.88 -11.29
N VAL A 115 -3.32 3.54 -10.47
CA VAL A 115 -3.90 2.96 -9.25
C VAL A 115 -5.32 2.54 -9.52
N LYS A 116 -5.70 1.35 -9.09
CA LYS A 116 -7.06 0.83 -9.18
C LYS A 116 -7.53 0.34 -7.82
N LEU A 117 -8.81 0.54 -7.56
CA LEU A 117 -9.51 0.05 -6.37
C LEU A 117 -10.42 -1.10 -6.78
N ALA A 118 -10.31 -2.24 -6.11
CA ALA A 118 -11.13 -3.42 -6.35
C ALA A 118 -11.77 -3.92 -5.06
N MET A 119 -13.10 -3.81 -4.97
CA MET A 119 -13.87 -4.22 -3.81
C MET A 119 -15.07 -5.06 -4.25
N GLY A 120 -15.47 -6.05 -3.42
CA GLY A 120 -16.63 -6.90 -3.69
C GLY A 120 -16.40 -7.99 -4.73
N ASN A 121 -17.41 -8.84 -4.91
CA ASN A 121 -17.33 -10.00 -5.82
C ASN A 121 -17.64 -9.66 -7.28
N TYR A 122 -18.26 -8.51 -7.57
CA TYR A 122 -18.84 -8.18 -8.87
C TYR A 122 -18.32 -6.87 -9.50
N ASP A 123 -17.60 -6.03 -8.78
CA ASP A 123 -17.20 -4.73 -9.28
C ASP A 123 -15.90 -4.84 -10.09
N SER A 124 -15.99 -4.59 -11.35
CA SER A 124 -14.98 -4.52 -12.41
C SER A 124 -14.67 -5.86 -13.08
N PRO A 125 -14.87 -5.95 -14.42
CA PRO A 125 -14.27 -7.03 -15.21
C PRO A 125 -12.76 -7.01 -15.00
N GLY A 126 -12.15 -8.19 -14.79
CA GLY A 126 -10.73 -8.33 -14.50
C GLY A 126 -9.78 -7.60 -15.47
N ASN A 127 -10.24 -7.31 -16.68
CA ASN A 127 -9.47 -6.60 -17.70
C ASN A 127 -9.08 -5.16 -17.31
N ASP A 128 -9.90 -4.46 -16.52
CA ASP A 128 -9.59 -3.10 -16.06
C ASP A 128 -8.43 -3.05 -15.06
N LEU A 129 -8.21 -4.14 -14.32
CA LEU A 129 -7.15 -4.25 -13.31
C LEU A 129 -5.82 -4.66 -13.93
N LEU A 130 -5.82 -5.29 -15.11
CA LEU A 130 -4.60 -5.80 -15.76
C LEU A 130 -3.56 -4.71 -16.04
N ASN A 131 -4.03 -3.51 -16.36
CA ASN A 131 -3.16 -2.37 -16.68
C ASN A 131 -2.76 -1.55 -15.45
N ALA A 132 -3.17 -1.94 -14.24
CA ALA A 132 -2.81 -1.25 -13.02
C ALA A 132 -1.39 -1.58 -12.58
N ASP A 133 -0.67 -0.55 -12.11
CA ASP A 133 0.62 -0.71 -11.43
C ASP A 133 0.40 -1.05 -9.96
N ILE A 134 -0.64 -0.46 -9.36
CA ILE A 134 -1.03 -0.70 -7.97
C ILE A 134 -2.52 -1.06 -7.93
N VAL A 135 -2.84 -2.17 -7.29
CA VAL A 135 -4.22 -2.57 -7.02
C VAL A 135 -4.45 -2.60 -5.52
N ILE A 136 -5.40 -1.77 -5.06
CA ILE A 136 -5.83 -1.75 -3.67
C ILE A 136 -7.14 -2.54 -3.57
N LEU A 137 -7.19 -3.49 -2.65
CA LEU A 137 -8.31 -4.43 -2.59
C LEU A 137 -8.55 -4.96 -1.18
N THR A 138 -9.73 -5.55 -0.99
CA THR A 138 -10.04 -6.26 0.25
C THR A 138 -9.55 -7.72 0.19
N ASN A 139 -9.40 -8.33 1.38
CA ASN A 139 -8.96 -9.73 1.50
C ASN A 139 -9.82 -10.69 0.67
N GLU A 140 -11.14 -10.49 0.69
CA GLU A 140 -12.10 -11.33 -0.03
C GLU A 140 -11.93 -11.20 -1.55
N LYS A 141 -11.63 -9.99 -2.03
CA LYS A 141 -11.39 -9.75 -3.45
C LYS A 141 -10.11 -10.43 -3.91
N LEU A 142 -9.05 -10.37 -3.11
CA LEU A 142 -7.80 -11.07 -3.42
C LEU A 142 -8.01 -12.59 -3.46
N ASP A 143 -8.76 -13.14 -2.50
CA ASP A 143 -9.09 -14.57 -2.49
C ASP A 143 -9.81 -14.99 -3.77
N ALA A 144 -10.79 -14.21 -4.22
CA ALA A 144 -11.49 -14.47 -5.47
C ALA A 144 -10.54 -14.42 -6.69
N LEU A 145 -9.59 -13.47 -6.72
CA LEU A 145 -8.61 -13.37 -7.81
C LEU A 145 -7.65 -14.55 -7.82
N ILE A 146 -7.16 -15.00 -6.66
CA ILE A 146 -6.28 -16.17 -6.57
C ILE A 146 -7.01 -17.45 -7.00
N ARG A 147 -8.25 -17.64 -6.56
CA ARG A 147 -9.05 -18.82 -6.93
C ARG A 147 -9.35 -18.91 -8.43
N ASN A 148 -9.45 -17.76 -9.09
CA ASN A 148 -9.74 -17.69 -10.52
C ASN A 148 -8.48 -17.62 -11.40
N ASP A 149 -7.31 -17.89 -10.83
CA ASP A 149 -6.01 -17.83 -11.51
C ASP A 149 -5.86 -16.56 -12.37
N SER A 150 -6.12 -15.43 -11.73
CA SER A 150 -6.20 -14.14 -12.43
C SER A 150 -4.83 -13.73 -12.99
N GLU A 151 -4.78 -13.44 -14.28
CA GLU A 151 -3.60 -12.87 -14.96
C GLU A 151 -3.08 -11.59 -14.29
N LEU A 152 -3.95 -10.87 -13.56
CA LEU A 152 -3.57 -9.72 -12.76
C LEU A 152 -2.40 -10.02 -11.82
N LEU A 153 -2.32 -11.24 -11.29
CA LEU A 153 -1.36 -11.65 -10.29
C LEU A 153 -0.04 -12.20 -10.89
N SER A 154 0.08 -12.28 -12.20
CA SER A 154 1.22 -12.91 -12.89
C SER A 154 2.57 -12.21 -12.69
N ASN A 155 2.59 -10.91 -12.38
CA ASN A 155 3.83 -10.12 -12.22
C ASN A 155 3.80 -9.26 -10.96
N VAL A 156 3.31 -9.84 -9.86
CA VAL A 156 3.27 -9.13 -8.58
C VAL A 156 4.64 -9.23 -7.91
N GLY A 157 5.25 -8.07 -7.64
CA GLY A 157 6.53 -7.97 -6.94
C GLY A 157 6.40 -7.58 -5.47
N LEU A 158 5.21 -7.12 -5.04
CA LEU A 158 4.96 -6.69 -3.65
C LEU A 158 3.51 -6.96 -3.24
N PHE A 159 3.37 -7.61 -2.11
CA PHE A 159 2.14 -7.65 -1.33
C PHE A 159 2.29 -6.77 -0.09
N VAL A 160 1.48 -5.74 0.03
CA VAL A 160 1.30 -4.97 1.27
C VAL A 160 0.10 -5.55 1.99
N ILE A 161 0.31 -6.02 3.21
CA ILE A 161 -0.72 -6.60 4.07
C ILE A 161 -0.97 -5.60 5.20
N ASP A 162 -2.02 -4.82 5.08
CA ASP A 162 -2.36 -3.81 6.08
C ASP A 162 -3.21 -4.40 7.21
N GLU A 163 -3.03 -3.85 8.41
CA GLU A 163 -3.74 -4.25 9.64
C GLU A 163 -3.62 -5.76 9.96
N ILE A 164 -2.41 -6.32 9.77
CA ILE A 164 -2.19 -7.76 9.97
C ILE A 164 -2.53 -8.25 11.39
N HIS A 165 -2.57 -7.36 12.38
CA HIS A 165 -2.97 -7.70 13.74
C HIS A 165 -4.40 -8.27 13.82
N LEU A 166 -5.23 -8.04 12.82
CA LEU A 166 -6.55 -8.66 12.72
C LEU A 166 -6.52 -10.18 12.47
N MET A 167 -5.33 -10.79 12.34
CA MET A 167 -5.20 -12.26 12.39
C MET A 167 -5.70 -12.85 13.72
N GLY A 168 -5.66 -12.07 14.81
CA GLY A 168 -6.23 -12.47 16.10
C GLY A 168 -7.75 -12.32 16.20
N ASP A 169 -8.41 -11.73 15.22
CA ASP A 169 -9.87 -11.56 15.19
C ASP A 169 -10.55 -12.89 14.83
N LYS A 170 -11.61 -13.25 15.56
CA LYS A 170 -12.31 -14.54 15.42
C LYS A 170 -12.98 -14.69 14.04
N ASP A 171 -13.47 -13.61 13.48
CA ASP A 171 -14.25 -13.65 12.24
C ASP A 171 -13.36 -13.43 11.00
N ARG A 172 -12.35 -12.56 11.09
CA ARG A 172 -11.49 -12.14 9.98
C ARG A 172 -10.16 -12.87 9.95
N GLY A 173 -9.65 -13.27 11.09
CA GLY A 173 -8.35 -13.92 11.24
C GLY A 173 -8.17 -15.13 10.34
N PRO A 174 -9.07 -16.11 10.35
CA PRO A 174 -8.95 -17.31 9.51
C PRO A 174 -8.86 -17.01 8.01
N THR A 175 -9.63 -16.04 7.52
CA THR A 175 -9.58 -15.63 6.11
C THR A 175 -8.24 -14.98 5.78
N LEU A 176 -7.76 -14.09 6.64
CA LEU A 176 -6.49 -13.39 6.46
C LEU A 176 -5.31 -14.37 6.50
N GLU A 177 -5.30 -15.30 7.46
CA GLU A 177 -4.27 -16.33 7.57
C GLU A 177 -4.21 -17.23 6.33
N MET A 178 -5.38 -17.68 5.85
CA MET A 178 -5.47 -18.49 4.63
C MET A 178 -4.95 -17.71 3.42
N MET A 179 -5.27 -16.42 3.31
CA MET A 179 -4.81 -15.57 2.22
C MET A 179 -3.30 -15.43 2.22
N ILE A 180 -2.71 -15.13 3.37
CA ILE A 180 -1.26 -15.00 3.52
C ILE A 180 -0.56 -16.32 3.20
N THR A 181 -1.12 -17.45 3.63
CA THR A 181 -0.59 -18.77 3.31
C THR A 181 -0.57 -19.02 1.81
N LYS A 182 -1.62 -18.63 1.08
CA LYS A 182 -1.66 -18.70 -0.38
C LYS A 182 -0.61 -17.79 -1.02
N ILE A 183 -0.47 -16.55 -0.56
CA ILE A 183 0.57 -15.62 -1.03
C ILE A 183 1.96 -16.26 -0.87
N LYS A 184 2.29 -16.76 0.30
CA LYS A 184 3.58 -17.41 0.59
C LYS A 184 3.82 -18.66 -0.28
N ARG A 185 2.77 -19.38 -0.63
CA ARG A 185 2.86 -20.59 -1.42
C ARG A 185 3.06 -20.32 -2.91
N PHE A 186 2.30 -19.37 -3.46
CA PHE A 186 2.21 -19.17 -4.90
C PHE A 186 3.06 -18.00 -5.41
N TYR A 187 3.45 -17.04 -4.53
CA TYR A 187 4.18 -15.83 -4.92
C TYR A 187 5.48 -15.67 -4.11
N GLN A 188 6.32 -16.70 -4.11
CA GLN A 188 7.53 -16.77 -3.28
C GLN A 188 8.55 -15.68 -3.59
N GLU A 189 8.60 -15.21 -4.84
CA GLU A 189 9.52 -14.16 -5.29
C GLU A 189 9.01 -12.74 -4.96
N ALA A 190 7.73 -12.60 -4.58
CA ALA A 190 7.17 -11.32 -4.22
C ALA A 190 7.56 -10.94 -2.80
N GLN A 191 7.92 -9.68 -2.62
CA GLN A 191 8.16 -9.11 -1.30
C GLN A 191 6.86 -9.05 -0.49
N ILE A 192 6.93 -9.40 0.78
CA ILE A 192 5.84 -9.22 1.75
C ILE A 192 6.18 -8.03 2.66
N LEU A 193 5.32 -7.04 2.69
CA LEU A 193 5.36 -5.93 3.62
C LEU A 193 4.10 -5.95 4.48
N ALA A 194 4.22 -6.44 5.70
CA ALA A 194 3.11 -6.48 6.65
C ALA A 194 3.14 -5.26 7.57
N LEU A 195 2.01 -4.59 7.72
CA LEU A 195 1.83 -3.41 8.55
C LEU A 195 0.84 -3.74 9.68
N SER A 196 1.19 -3.34 10.89
CA SER A 196 0.43 -3.66 12.10
C SER A 196 0.34 -2.46 13.05
N ALA A 197 -0.73 -2.40 13.83
CA ALA A 197 -0.67 -1.71 15.11
C ALA A 197 0.28 -2.46 16.07
N THR A 198 0.58 -1.86 17.21
CA THR A 198 1.36 -2.53 18.27
C THR A 198 0.59 -3.72 18.84
N VAL A 199 1.21 -4.91 18.82
CA VAL A 199 0.65 -6.16 19.32
C VAL A 199 1.69 -6.94 20.10
N SER A 200 1.24 -7.76 21.06
CA SER A 200 2.13 -8.52 21.93
C SER A 200 2.80 -9.73 21.24
N ASN A 201 2.18 -10.28 20.18
CA ASN A 201 2.63 -11.47 19.46
C ASN A 201 3.33 -11.15 18.13
N SER A 202 3.88 -9.94 17.99
CA SER A 202 4.57 -9.48 16.79
C SER A 202 5.71 -10.39 16.34
N LYS A 203 6.45 -10.98 17.28
CA LYS A 203 7.55 -11.91 17.00
C LYS A 203 7.06 -13.19 16.36
N ASP A 204 5.98 -13.78 16.86
CA ASP A 204 5.41 -15.02 16.33
C ASP A 204 4.87 -14.79 14.91
N ILE A 205 4.24 -13.64 14.69
CA ILE A 205 3.76 -13.24 13.36
C ILE A 205 4.95 -13.04 12.38
N ALA A 206 6.01 -12.39 12.83
CA ALA A 206 7.19 -12.16 11.98
C ALA A 206 7.88 -13.47 11.60
N GLU A 207 8.04 -14.39 12.55
CA GLU A 207 8.60 -15.72 12.32
C GLU A 207 7.73 -16.52 11.34
N TRP A 208 6.42 -16.56 11.58
CA TRP A 208 5.48 -17.24 10.69
C TRP A 208 5.49 -16.66 9.28
N LEU A 209 5.59 -15.33 9.13
CA LEU A 209 5.71 -14.66 7.84
C LEU A 209 7.07 -14.82 7.17
N ASN A 210 8.10 -15.24 7.90
CA ASN A 210 9.51 -15.15 7.49
C ASN A 210 9.90 -13.71 7.12
N CYS A 211 9.53 -12.76 8.01
CA CYS A 211 9.79 -11.34 7.88
C CYS A 211 10.77 -10.84 8.95
N LYS A 212 11.55 -9.83 8.62
CA LYS A 212 12.29 -9.08 9.64
C LYS A 212 11.31 -8.20 10.42
N LEU A 213 11.31 -8.30 11.74
CA LEU A 213 10.47 -7.49 12.61
C LEU A 213 11.09 -6.12 12.85
N ILE A 214 10.29 -5.07 12.69
CA ILE A 214 10.63 -3.70 13.04
C ILE A 214 9.55 -3.17 13.97
N GLU A 215 9.93 -2.89 15.20
CA GLU A 215 9.04 -2.37 16.23
C GLU A 215 9.45 -0.95 16.61
N ASN A 216 8.51 -0.05 16.64
CA ASN A 216 8.76 1.32 17.08
C ASN A 216 7.50 1.90 17.72
N ASN A 217 7.63 2.38 18.94
CA ASN A 217 6.52 2.98 19.71
C ASN A 217 6.46 4.52 19.55
N TRP A 218 7.30 5.10 18.72
CA TRP A 218 7.31 6.53 18.49
C TRP A 218 6.01 7.01 17.83
N ARG A 219 5.51 8.15 18.27
CA ARG A 219 4.37 8.86 17.71
C ARG A 219 4.76 10.30 17.39
N PRO A 220 4.25 10.89 16.31
CA PRO A 220 4.48 12.31 15.99
C PRO A 220 3.79 13.26 16.98
N THR A 221 2.73 12.78 17.65
CA THR A 221 1.95 13.53 18.65
C THR A 221 1.91 12.75 19.96
N GLU A 222 2.09 13.44 21.07
CA GLU A 222 1.95 12.87 22.40
C GLU A 222 0.50 12.46 22.66
N LEU A 223 0.26 11.26 23.14
CA LEU A 223 -1.05 10.80 23.57
C LEU A 223 -1.27 11.24 25.01
N LEU A 224 -2.19 12.15 25.22
CA LEU A 224 -2.63 12.53 26.56
C LEU A 224 -3.85 11.66 26.92
N GLU A 225 -3.67 10.80 27.91
CA GLU A 225 -4.76 10.02 28.49
C GLU A 225 -5.35 10.81 29.66
N GLY A 226 -6.66 11.02 29.65
CA GLY A 226 -7.41 11.69 30.73
C GLY A 226 -8.66 10.90 31.07
N VAL A 227 -9.00 10.87 32.36
CA VAL A 227 -10.29 10.38 32.83
C VAL A 227 -11.20 11.60 32.91
N TYR A 228 -12.33 11.55 32.22
CA TYR A 228 -13.40 12.54 32.36
C TYR A 228 -14.38 12.00 33.39
N ASP A 229 -14.53 12.74 34.49
CA ASP A 229 -15.54 12.51 35.52
C ASP A 229 -16.92 12.99 35.06
#